data_ed84b0ab81532bbba780d07327ee6a67
#
_entry.id   ed84b0ab81532bbba780d07327ee6a67
#
_cell.length_a   1.000
_cell.length_b   1.000
_cell.length_c   1.000
_cell.angle_alpha   90.00
_cell.angle_beta   90.00
_cell.angle_gamma   90.00
#
_symmetry.space_group_name_H-M   'P 1'
#
loop_
_entity.id
_entity.type
_entity.pdbx_description
1 polymer ?
#
loop_
_entity_poly.entity_id
_entity_poly.type
_entity_poly.pdbx_seq_one_letter_code
_entity_poly.pdbx_strand_id
1 'polypeptide(L)'
;VAGFVERAVAGGARLLWGGDKHPFGAQYFQPTMLTNLKQGDEIVQNEVFGPVLTLQTFASDEEAISMANGTDYGLGGVCYGETTHATDIAQQVRTGFIWVNSFGIRDLAAPFGGIKRSGIGREGGNWSFEFFCDIKDVVVPKKPFKASFSHR
;
A
#
# COMPACT_ATOMS: atom_id res chain seq x y z
N VAL A 1 18.94 -3.84 -4.16
CA VAL A 1 18.34 -5.16 -3.90
C VAL A 1 19.33 -6.03 -3.14
N ALA A 2 20.51 -6.37 -3.75
CA ALA A 2 21.47 -7.29 -3.15
C ALA A 2 21.86 -6.93 -1.70
N GLY A 3 22.21 -5.66 -1.44
CA GLY A 3 22.59 -5.22 -0.10
C GLY A 3 21.48 -5.39 0.97
N PHE A 4 20.20 -5.33 0.61
CA PHE A 4 19.11 -5.67 1.54
C PHE A 4 19.14 -7.14 1.92
N VAL A 5 19.30 -8.02 0.93
CA VAL A 5 19.34 -9.45 1.13
C VAL A 5 20.58 -9.85 1.96
N GLU A 6 21.75 -9.30 1.62
CA GLU A 6 23.02 -9.55 2.33
C GLU A 6 22.93 -9.14 3.82
N ARG A 7 22.40 -7.94 4.11
CA ARG A 7 22.23 -7.47 5.49
C ARG A 7 21.19 -8.29 6.25
N ALA A 8 20.10 -8.67 5.61
CA ALA A 8 19.08 -9.51 6.24
C ALA A 8 19.65 -10.88 6.62
N VAL A 9 20.38 -11.52 5.73
CA VAL A 9 21.04 -12.82 6.00
C VAL A 9 22.08 -12.68 7.10
N ALA A 10 22.92 -11.64 7.06
CA ALA A 10 23.88 -11.35 8.13
C ALA A 10 23.20 -11.08 9.48
N GLY A 11 21.98 -10.53 9.48
CA GLY A 11 21.15 -10.32 10.65
C GLY A 11 20.41 -11.57 11.18
N GLY A 12 20.55 -12.72 10.50
CA GLY A 12 19.96 -13.99 10.92
C GLY A 12 18.72 -14.42 10.12
N ALA A 13 18.34 -13.70 9.06
CA ALA A 13 17.31 -14.17 8.15
C ALA A 13 17.77 -15.45 7.43
N ARG A 14 16.83 -16.34 7.17
CA ARG A 14 17.08 -17.55 6.42
C ARG A 14 16.67 -17.37 4.97
N LEU A 15 17.62 -17.48 4.07
CA LEU A 15 17.37 -17.53 2.64
C LEU A 15 16.72 -18.87 2.29
N LEU A 16 15.52 -18.83 1.74
CA LEU A 16 14.82 -20.02 1.26
C LEU A 16 15.09 -20.27 -0.21
N TRP A 17 15.23 -19.21 -0.99
CA TRP A 17 15.43 -19.27 -2.43
C TRP A 17 16.06 -17.98 -2.97
N GLY A 18 16.84 -18.10 -4.07
CA GLY A 18 17.46 -16.96 -4.74
C GLY A 18 18.66 -16.38 -3.97
N GLY A 19 18.74 -15.07 -3.93
CA GLY A 19 19.78 -14.34 -3.21
C GLY A 19 20.94 -13.89 -4.08
N ASP A 20 21.05 -14.42 -5.30
CA ASP A 20 22.15 -14.18 -6.22
C ASP A 20 21.76 -13.28 -7.39
N LYS A 21 22.79 -12.80 -8.10
CA LYS A 21 22.64 -12.15 -9.39
C LYS A 21 22.13 -13.15 -10.43
N HIS A 22 21.25 -12.71 -11.28
CA HIS A 22 20.73 -13.56 -12.35
C HIS A 22 21.81 -13.77 -13.43
N PRO A 23 21.89 -14.98 -14.07
CA PRO A 23 22.88 -15.26 -15.11
C PRO A 23 22.75 -14.35 -16.35
N PHE A 24 21.63 -13.67 -16.55
CA PHE A 24 21.43 -12.72 -17.66
C PHE A 24 22.18 -11.38 -17.48
N GLY A 25 22.89 -11.18 -16.38
CA GLY A 25 23.72 -10.01 -16.16
C GLY A 25 23.40 -9.22 -14.89
N ALA A 26 24.21 -8.20 -14.63
CA ALA A 26 24.17 -7.43 -13.38
C ALA A 26 22.91 -6.59 -13.15
N GLN A 27 22.09 -6.41 -14.18
CA GLN A 27 20.82 -5.69 -14.12
C GLN A 27 19.66 -6.56 -13.61
N TYR A 28 19.89 -7.88 -13.53
CA TYR A 28 18.89 -8.85 -13.10
C TYR A 28 19.25 -9.42 -11.73
N PHE A 29 18.24 -9.61 -10.91
CA PHE A 29 18.35 -10.26 -9.62
C PHE A 29 17.41 -11.47 -9.60
N GLN A 30 17.83 -12.58 -9.02
CA GLN A 30 16.98 -13.77 -8.93
C GLN A 30 15.78 -13.49 -8.01
N PRO A 31 14.58 -14.01 -8.34
CA PRO A 31 13.49 -14.05 -7.37
C PRO A 31 14.00 -14.65 -6.06
N THR A 32 13.79 -13.94 -4.98
CA THR A 32 14.40 -14.25 -3.69
C THR A 32 13.34 -14.32 -2.61
N MET A 33 13.45 -15.32 -1.73
CA MET A 33 12.54 -15.49 -0.60
C MET A 33 13.33 -15.66 0.69
N LEU A 34 12.97 -14.87 1.70
CA LEU A 34 13.57 -14.90 3.04
C LEU A 34 12.53 -15.17 4.12
N THR A 35 12.94 -15.86 5.16
CA THR A 35 12.14 -16.12 6.36
C THR A 35 12.99 -15.96 7.63
N ASN A 36 12.44 -16.29 8.78
CA ASN A 36 13.08 -16.06 10.09
C ASN A 36 13.40 -14.59 10.31
N LEU A 37 12.41 -13.73 9.99
CA LEU A 37 12.48 -12.29 10.07
C LEU A 37 11.68 -11.78 11.27
N LYS A 38 12.17 -10.71 11.87
CA LYS A 38 11.44 -9.95 12.89
C LYS A 38 10.72 -8.78 12.23
N GLN A 39 9.61 -8.35 12.83
CA GLN A 39 8.83 -7.21 12.31
C GLN A 39 9.67 -5.93 12.17
N GLY A 40 10.66 -5.71 13.04
CA GLY A 40 11.54 -4.55 12.99
C GLY A 40 12.74 -4.65 12.04
N ASP A 41 12.92 -5.77 11.33
CA ASP A 41 14.05 -5.91 10.42
C ASP A 41 13.95 -4.95 9.23
N GLU A 42 15.10 -4.41 8.82
CA GLU A 42 15.19 -3.43 7.74
C GLU A 42 14.44 -3.89 6.46
N ILE A 43 14.59 -5.14 6.09
CA ILE A 43 14.00 -5.70 4.87
C ILE A 43 12.47 -5.88 4.96
N VAL A 44 11.90 -5.87 6.17
CA VAL A 44 10.45 -5.89 6.42
C VAL A 44 9.90 -4.47 6.44
N GLN A 45 10.68 -3.52 6.96
CA GLN A 45 10.24 -2.14 7.18
C GLN A 45 10.50 -1.21 6.00
N ASN A 46 11.37 -1.59 5.05
CA ASN A 46 11.70 -0.76 3.90
C ASN A 46 11.40 -1.48 2.59
N GLU A 47 10.95 -0.72 1.61
CA GLU A 47 10.69 -1.23 0.27
C GLU A 47 12.00 -1.58 -0.44
N VAL A 48 12.20 -2.85 -0.77
CA VAL A 48 13.41 -3.32 -1.46
C VAL A 48 13.44 -2.90 -2.93
N PHE A 49 12.27 -2.67 -3.51
CA PHE A 49 12.07 -2.35 -4.93
C PHE A 49 12.76 -3.33 -5.88
N GLY A 50 12.47 -4.62 -5.68
CA GLY A 50 13.04 -5.73 -6.45
C GLY A 50 12.32 -7.05 -6.19
N PRO A 51 12.73 -8.15 -6.85
CA PRO A 51 12.07 -9.43 -6.77
C PRO A 51 12.40 -10.17 -5.45
N VAL A 52 12.06 -9.57 -4.32
CA VAL A 52 12.33 -10.10 -2.99
C VAL A 52 11.03 -10.21 -2.21
N LEU A 53 10.77 -11.38 -1.66
CA LEU A 53 9.63 -11.69 -0.81
C LEU A 53 10.12 -12.03 0.61
N THR A 54 9.52 -11.42 1.61
CA THR A 54 9.67 -11.78 3.02
C THR A 54 8.48 -12.64 3.44
N LEU A 55 8.76 -13.76 4.10
CA LEU A 55 7.76 -14.70 4.60
C LEU A 55 7.81 -14.73 6.13
N GLN A 56 6.72 -14.36 6.76
CA GLN A 56 6.51 -14.44 8.20
C GLN A 56 5.26 -15.26 8.49
N THR A 57 5.26 -15.96 9.62
CA THR A 57 4.09 -16.71 10.12
C THR A 57 3.48 -15.98 11.30
N PHE A 58 2.22 -16.22 11.54
CA PHE A 58 1.47 -15.68 12.68
C PHE A 58 0.64 -16.78 13.32
N ALA A 59 0.27 -16.60 14.57
CA ALA A 59 -0.49 -17.57 15.36
C ALA A 59 -1.97 -17.18 15.53
N SER A 60 -2.32 -15.90 15.30
CA SER A 60 -3.70 -15.42 15.37
C SER A 60 -3.95 -14.31 14.36
N ASP A 61 -5.22 -14.01 14.12
CA ASP A 61 -5.65 -12.93 13.23
C ASP A 61 -5.19 -11.55 13.74
N GLU A 62 -5.22 -11.34 15.04
CA GLU A 62 -4.77 -10.10 15.68
C GLU A 62 -3.28 -9.90 15.44
N GLU A 63 -2.48 -10.96 15.53
CA GLU A 63 -1.07 -10.90 15.19
C GLU A 63 -0.85 -10.58 13.73
N ALA A 64 -1.57 -11.25 12.80
CA ALA A 64 -1.49 -10.98 11.38
C ALA A 64 -1.83 -9.52 11.05
N ILE A 65 -2.93 -9.00 11.60
CA ILE A 65 -3.35 -7.60 11.44
C ILE A 65 -2.31 -6.64 11.99
N SER A 66 -1.78 -6.94 13.19
CA SER A 66 -0.72 -6.13 13.81
C SER A 66 0.54 -6.08 12.96
N MET A 67 0.99 -7.22 12.44
CA MET A 67 2.14 -7.32 11.56
C MET A 67 1.91 -6.57 10.24
N ALA A 68 0.77 -6.76 9.59
CA ALA A 68 0.41 -6.07 8.35
C ALA A 68 0.36 -4.55 8.54
N ASN A 69 -0.14 -4.08 9.69
CA ASN A 69 -0.21 -2.67 10.02
C ASN A 69 1.10 -2.08 10.56
N GLY A 70 2.05 -2.92 10.94
CA GLY A 70 3.30 -2.57 11.60
C GLY A 70 4.39 -2.08 10.65
N THR A 71 4.04 -1.35 9.60
CA THR A 71 4.95 -0.64 8.69
C THR A 71 4.49 0.79 8.45
N ASP A 72 5.40 1.64 7.99
CA ASP A 72 5.09 3.03 7.60
C ASP A 72 4.43 3.12 6.22
N TYR A 73 4.22 2.02 5.55
CA TYR A 73 3.60 1.94 4.23
C TYR A 73 2.15 1.44 4.31
N GLY A 74 1.38 1.73 3.29
CA GLY A 74 -0.02 1.33 3.19
C GLY A 74 -0.59 1.60 1.81
N LEU A 75 0.05 1.07 0.76
CA LEU A 75 -0.50 1.17 -0.60
C LEU A 75 -1.66 0.20 -0.77
N GLY A 76 -1.40 -1.09 -0.68
CA GLY A 76 -2.38 -2.11 -0.90
C GLY A 76 -2.06 -3.42 -0.20
N GLY A 77 -3.00 -4.34 -0.21
CA GLY A 77 -2.86 -5.66 0.35
C GLY A 77 -3.73 -6.70 -0.34
N VAL A 78 -3.48 -7.94 0.02
CA VAL A 78 -4.30 -9.08 -0.43
C VAL A 78 -4.56 -9.97 0.78
N CYS A 79 -5.80 -10.41 0.93
CA CYS A 79 -6.19 -11.37 1.95
C CYS A 79 -6.83 -12.60 1.29
N TYR A 80 -6.30 -13.77 1.54
CA TYR A 80 -6.84 -15.04 1.05
C TYR A 80 -7.36 -15.88 2.21
N GLY A 81 -8.55 -16.41 2.07
CA GLY A 81 -9.16 -17.27 3.09
C GLY A 81 -10.64 -17.55 2.82
N GLU A 82 -11.36 -18.04 3.82
CA GLU A 82 -12.82 -18.07 3.77
C GLU A 82 -13.30 -16.62 3.59
N THR A 83 -14.28 -16.39 2.71
CA THR A 83 -14.58 -15.04 2.21
C THR A 83 -15.00 -14.07 3.31
N THR A 84 -15.89 -14.49 4.21
CA THR A 84 -16.34 -13.62 5.31
C THR A 84 -15.19 -13.29 6.24
N HIS A 85 -14.47 -14.30 6.70
CA HIS A 85 -13.32 -14.14 7.57
C HIS A 85 -12.21 -13.27 6.96
N ALA A 86 -11.84 -13.54 5.70
CA ALA A 86 -10.83 -12.75 5.00
C ALA A 86 -11.28 -11.28 4.80
N THR A 87 -12.58 -11.03 4.63
CA THR A 87 -13.14 -9.68 4.54
C THR A 87 -13.05 -8.95 5.88
N ASP A 88 -13.36 -9.62 6.98
CA ASP A 88 -13.27 -9.04 8.33
C ASP A 88 -11.83 -8.65 8.69
N ILE A 89 -10.85 -9.47 8.31
CA ILE A 89 -9.42 -9.15 8.47
C ILE A 89 -9.03 -7.98 7.56
N ALA A 90 -9.44 -8.03 6.29
CA ALA A 90 -9.10 -7.00 5.31
C ALA A 90 -9.55 -5.60 5.74
N GLN A 91 -10.73 -5.47 6.36
CA GLN A 91 -11.24 -4.19 6.89
C GLN A 91 -10.37 -3.60 8.01
N GLN A 92 -9.60 -4.42 8.70
CA GLN A 92 -8.72 -4.00 9.80
C GLN A 92 -7.29 -3.69 9.34
N VAL A 93 -6.91 -4.08 8.13
CA VAL A 93 -5.61 -3.78 7.55
C VAL A 93 -5.60 -2.35 7.00
N ARG A 94 -4.67 -1.54 7.49
CA ARG A 94 -4.55 -0.11 7.15
C ARG A 94 -3.79 0.10 5.85
N THR A 95 -4.51 -0.05 4.74
CA THR A 95 -4.02 0.19 3.38
C THR A 95 -5.00 1.07 2.60
N GLY A 96 -4.55 1.63 1.49
CA GLY A 96 -5.39 2.42 0.61
C GLY A 96 -6.42 1.58 -0.14
N PHE A 97 -6.10 0.34 -0.44
CA PHE A 97 -7.00 -0.66 -1.00
C PHE A 97 -6.56 -2.08 -0.61
N ILE A 98 -7.47 -3.04 -0.68
CA ILE A 98 -7.18 -4.44 -0.40
C ILE A 98 -8.06 -5.36 -1.25
N TRP A 99 -7.47 -6.42 -1.77
CA TRP A 99 -8.20 -7.49 -2.44
C TRP A 99 -8.49 -8.64 -1.48
N VAL A 100 -9.66 -9.24 -1.64
CA VAL A 100 -10.01 -10.48 -0.95
C VAL A 100 -10.15 -11.57 -1.99
N ASN A 101 -9.45 -12.69 -1.82
CA ASN A 101 -9.43 -13.86 -2.70
C ASN A 101 -9.20 -13.52 -4.19
N SER A 102 -8.52 -12.42 -4.47
CA SER A 102 -8.25 -11.94 -5.82
C SER A 102 -6.95 -11.12 -5.85
N PHE A 103 -6.45 -10.80 -7.04
CA PHE A 103 -5.33 -9.90 -7.23
C PHE A 103 -5.42 -9.20 -8.59
N GLY A 104 -5.11 -7.91 -8.63
CA GLY A 104 -4.99 -7.15 -9.87
C GLY A 104 -6.33 -6.75 -10.53
N ILE A 105 -7.47 -7.13 -9.95
CA ILE A 105 -8.78 -6.67 -10.42
C ILE A 105 -8.92 -5.20 -10.01
N ARG A 106 -9.23 -4.33 -10.96
CA ARG A 106 -9.38 -2.90 -10.72
C ARG A 106 -10.58 -2.34 -11.47
N ASP A 107 -11.41 -1.59 -10.75
CA ASP A 107 -12.40 -0.69 -11.33
C ASP A 107 -11.79 0.71 -11.41
N LEU A 108 -11.70 1.27 -12.62
CA LEU A 108 -11.12 2.61 -12.84
C LEU A 108 -11.95 3.74 -12.25
N ALA A 109 -13.22 3.50 -11.93
CA ALA A 109 -14.08 4.45 -11.25
C ALA A 109 -13.92 4.42 -9.72
N ALA A 110 -13.34 3.34 -9.17
CA ALA A 110 -13.08 3.22 -7.75
C ALA A 110 -11.82 4.00 -7.33
N PRO A 111 -11.78 4.55 -6.10
CA PRO A 111 -10.62 5.29 -5.61
C PRO A 111 -9.41 4.37 -5.46
N PHE A 112 -8.27 4.80 -5.97
CA PHE A 112 -6.99 4.10 -5.85
C PHE A 112 -5.91 5.04 -5.32
N GLY A 113 -5.14 4.58 -4.35
CA GLY A 113 -4.00 5.33 -3.80
C GLY A 113 -3.60 4.81 -2.43
N GLY A 114 -2.41 5.17 -2.01
CA GLY A 114 -1.84 4.76 -0.73
C GLY A 114 -2.27 5.62 0.44
N ILE A 115 -1.97 5.13 1.64
CA ILE A 115 -1.98 5.88 2.89
C ILE A 115 -0.60 5.84 3.53
N LYS A 116 -0.40 6.52 4.64
CA LYS A 116 0.87 6.63 5.34
C LYS A 116 1.95 7.16 4.35
N ARG A 117 3.16 6.57 4.36
CA ARG A 117 4.24 6.97 3.43
C ARG A 117 4.04 6.51 1.99
N SER A 118 3.06 5.65 1.72
CA SER A 118 2.77 5.21 0.35
C SER A 118 2.05 6.26 -0.50
N GLY A 119 1.56 7.33 0.09
CA GLY A 119 1.00 8.45 -0.68
C GLY A 119 -0.15 9.18 0.00
N ILE A 120 -0.60 10.22 -0.68
CA ILE A 120 -1.75 11.05 -0.32
C ILE A 120 -2.69 11.13 -1.53
N GLY A 121 -3.96 11.46 -1.27
CA GLY A 121 -4.96 11.58 -2.33
C GLY A 121 -5.41 10.25 -2.91
N ARG A 122 -6.28 10.34 -3.89
CA ARG A 122 -6.80 9.19 -4.63
C ARG A 122 -6.95 9.54 -6.10
N GLU A 123 -6.65 8.58 -6.97
CA GLU A 123 -7.02 8.61 -8.37
C GLU A 123 -8.20 7.67 -8.64
N GLY A 124 -8.84 7.81 -9.79
CA GLY A 124 -9.99 7.01 -10.22
C GLY A 124 -11.31 7.78 -10.10
N GLY A 125 -12.13 7.72 -11.16
CA GLY A 125 -13.44 8.38 -11.20
C GLY A 125 -13.41 9.84 -10.76
N ASN A 126 -14.37 10.22 -9.93
CA ASN A 126 -14.49 11.58 -9.41
C ASN A 126 -13.37 11.97 -8.44
N TRP A 127 -12.71 11.01 -7.80
CA TRP A 127 -11.63 11.26 -6.86
C TRP A 127 -10.42 11.93 -7.50
N SER A 128 -10.19 11.68 -8.81
CA SER A 128 -9.14 12.36 -9.57
C SER A 128 -9.40 13.87 -9.66
N PHE A 129 -10.65 14.28 -9.84
CA PHE A 129 -10.99 15.70 -9.90
C PHE A 129 -10.81 16.39 -8.55
N GLU A 130 -11.17 15.73 -7.46
CA GLU A 130 -10.97 16.26 -6.11
C GLU A 130 -9.49 16.47 -5.76
N PHE A 131 -8.61 15.60 -6.30
CA PHE A 131 -7.19 15.67 -6.03
C PHE A 131 -6.42 16.58 -6.99
N PHE A 132 -6.78 16.60 -8.28
CA PHE A 132 -6.01 17.31 -9.32
C PHE A 132 -6.62 18.64 -9.75
N CYS A 133 -7.81 19.00 -9.27
CA CYS A 133 -8.53 20.21 -9.66
C CYS A 133 -8.90 21.07 -8.45
N ASP A 134 -8.88 22.39 -8.64
CA ASP A 134 -9.45 23.31 -7.68
C ASP A 134 -10.95 23.50 -7.94
N ILE A 135 -11.74 23.46 -6.90
CA ILE A 135 -13.18 23.71 -6.97
C ILE A 135 -13.42 25.23 -6.97
N LYS A 136 -14.15 25.71 -7.98
CA LYS A 136 -14.56 27.12 -8.09
C LYS A 136 -16.07 27.21 -8.21
N ASP A 137 -16.69 27.99 -7.33
CA ASP A 137 -18.08 28.36 -7.44
C ASP A 137 -18.21 29.69 -8.22
N VAL A 138 -19.10 29.72 -9.21
CA VAL A 138 -19.42 30.91 -10.00
C VAL A 138 -20.92 31.20 -9.85
N VAL A 139 -21.26 32.19 -9.04
CA VAL A 139 -22.65 32.59 -8.78
C VAL A 139 -23.05 33.69 -9.71
N VAL A 140 -24.08 33.47 -10.54
CA VAL A 140 -24.66 34.46 -11.42
C VAL A 140 -26.11 34.71 -11.01
N PRO A 141 -26.46 35.90 -10.54
CA PRO A 141 -27.85 36.23 -10.14
C PRO A 141 -28.75 36.26 -11.38
N LYS A 142 -29.92 35.63 -11.30
CA LYS A 142 -30.94 35.64 -12.37
C LYS A 142 -31.60 37.01 -12.59
N LYS A 143 -31.47 37.90 -11.62
CA LYS A 143 -31.97 39.31 -11.69
C LYS A 143 -30.88 40.23 -11.17
N PRO A 144 -30.85 41.51 -11.61
CA PRO A 144 -29.89 42.48 -11.06
C PRO A 144 -29.93 42.52 -9.54
N PHE A 145 -28.79 42.27 -8.91
CA PHE A 145 -28.64 42.29 -7.47
C PHE A 145 -28.45 43.74 -6.99
N LYS A 146 -29.32 44.18 -6.09
CA LYS A 146 -29.16 45.46 -5.38
C LYS A 146 -28.65 45.17 -3.98
N ALA A 147 -27.39 45.50 -3.71
CA ALA A 147 -26.87 45.43 -2.36
C ALA A 147 -27.55 46.49 -1.49
N SER A 148 -28.18 46.08 -0.42
CA SER A 148 -28.65 47.01 0.63
C SER A 148 -27.55 47.13 1.67
N PHE A 149 -26.75 48.19 1.59
CA PHE A 149 -25.87 48.57 2.67
C PHE A 149 -26.71 49.36 3.70
N SER A 150 -27.05 48.73 4.81
CA SER A 150 -27.52 49.49 5.97
C SER A 150 -26.31 50.16 6.61
N HIS A 151 -26.13 51.43 6.40
CA HIS A 151 -25.26 52.23 7.26
C HIS A 151 -25.85 52.20 8.68
N ARG A 152 -25.14 51.57 9.61
CA ARG A 152 -25.27 51.81 11.04
C ARG A 152 -24.24 52.84 11.44
#